data_f9b59db3b9e0fd44a522b7cceeb1c21a
#
_entry.id   f9b59db3b9e0fd44a522b7cceeb1c21a
#
_cell.length_a   1.000
_cell.length_b   1.000
_cell.length_c   1.000
_cell.angle_alpha   90.00
_cell.angle_beta   90.00
_cell.angle_gamma   90.00
#
_symmetry.space_group_name_H-M   'P 1'
#
loop_
_entity.id
_entity.type
_entity.pdbx_description
1 polymer ?
#
loop_
_entity_poly.entity_id
_entity_poly.type
_entity_poly.pdbx_seq_one_letter_code
_entity_poly.pdbx_strand_id
1 'polypeptide(L)'
;MEGTITLTPIMTDILTVTMNPALDVSTSTDRVMDTHKLRCTAANLHPGGGGINVARVVHRLGGDCLAMFPVGGVTGQLLQQLLMEEQVPHHCIHIVGETRESFSVRESSTGRDFRFVLPGPDMVQPEWEACLAYVGALPTPPRYLVVSGSLPPGVPTDFCARLAEVAQAASKGSTRVVVDTSGAALVAALDAGVYLVKPSLRELRDLTGRTLTSETEWREAAQQLIHEGQAQVVALSLGEDGALLVTADQALRAKGVAVKVASSIGAGDSFVGGMIWALSQSDDLEQAFRYGMASGAA
;
A
#
# COMPACT_ATOMS: atom_id res chain seq x y z
N MET A 1 -13.53 -4.06 42.92
CA MET A 1 -12.45 -4.83 42.26
C MET A 1 -12.50 -4.45 40.80
N GLU A 2 -11.68 -3.46 40.41
CA GLU A 2 -11.54 -3.04 39.04
C GLU A 2 -10.64 -4.07 38.33
N GLY A 3 -11.23 -4.84 37.45
CA GLY A 3 -10.48 -5.77 36.61
C GLY A 3 -9.66 -5.00 35.57
N THR A 4 -8.38 -4.83 35.83
CA THR A 4 -7.43 -4.32 34.83
C THR A 4 -7.40 -5.33 33.67
N ILE A 5 -8.04 -4.98 32.56
CA ILE A 5 -7.89 -5.74 31.32
C ILE A 5 -6.44 -5.52 30.86
N THR A 6 -5.58 -6.47 31.15
CA THR A 6 -4.22 -6.51 30.61
C THR A 6 -4.36 -6.89 29.14
N LEU A 7 -4.37 -5.91 28.25
CA LEU A 7 -4.23 -6.16 26.82
C LEU A 7 -2.88 -6.85 26.63
N THR A 8 -2.90 -8.11 26.25
CA THR A 8 -1.68 -8.80 25.78
C THR A 8 -1.11 -7.96 24.64
N PRO A 9 0.18 -7.56 24.67
CA PRO A 9 0.76 -6.79 23.57
C PRO A 9 0.61 -7.60 22.29
N ILE A 10 -0.07 -7.04 21.30
CA ILE A 10 -0.16 -7.63 19.96
C ILE A 10 1.26 -7.55 19.41
N MET A 11 1.97 -8.67 19.42
CA MET A 11 3.23 -8.81 18.69
C MET A 11 2.87 -9.03 17.24
N THR A 12 3.05 -8.03 16.41
CA THR A 12 2.79 -8.17 14.97
C THR A 12 4.09 -8.13 14.17
N ASP A 13 4.26 -9.10 13.29
CA ASP A 13 5.41 -9.12 12.39
C ASP A 13 5.32 -8.03 11.32
N ILE A 14 4.10 -7.69 10.89
CA ILE A 14 3.84 -6.76 9.79
C ILE A 14 2.89 -5.66 10.25
N LEU A 15 3.37 -4.42 10.24
CA LEU A 15 2.52 -3.23 10.39
C LEU A 15 2.34 -2.58 9.03
N THR A 16 1.10 -2.36 8.62
CA THR A 16 0.82 -1.56 7.42
C THR A 16 0.27 -0.20 7.80
N VAL A 17 0.68 0.83 7.07
CA VAL A 17 0.26 2.21 7.28
C VAL A 17 -0.39 2.74 6.00
N THR A 18 -1.63 3.21 6.14
CA THR A 18 -2.39 3.87 5.06
C THR A 18 -2.78 5.26 5.52
N MET A 19 -2.12 6.31 5.01
CA MET A 19 -2.42 7.68 5.45
C MET A 19 -3.69 8.26 4.84
N ASN A 20 -4.12 7.75 3.69
CA ASN A 20 -5.28 8.23 2.96
C ASN A 20 -6.25 7.09 2.62
N PRO A 21 -6.84 6.42 3.64
CA PRO A 21 -7.80 5.35 3.44
C PRO A 21 -9.02 5.82 2.66
N ALA A 22 -9.75 4.91 2.06
CA ALA A 22 -10.98 5.19 1.34
C ALA A 22 -12.01 4.10 1.54
N LEU A 23 -13.28 4.45 1.50
CA LEU A 23 -14.33 3.49 1.22
C LEU A 23 -14.40 3.31 -0.31
N ASP A 24 -14.01 2.16 -0.80
CA ASP A 24 -14.08 1.84 -2.22
C ASP A 24 -15.51 1.38 -2.57
N VAL A 25 -16.16 2.16 -3.43
CA VAL A 25 -17.51 1.91 -3.93
C VAL A 25 -17.41 1.43 -5.38
N SER A 26 -17.79 0.19 -5.65
CA SER A 26 -17.77 -0.37 -7.00
C SER A 26 -19.17 -0.72 -7.49
N THR A 27 -19.47 -0.36 -8.73
CA THR A 27 -20.75 -0.66 -9.37
C THR A 27 -20.56 -0.85 -10.88
N SER A 28 -21.63 -1.17 -11.59
CA SER A 28 -21.61 -1.26 -13.06
C SER A 28 -22.83 -0.59 -13.68
N THR A 29 -22.65 -0.13 -14.93
CA THR A 29 -23.72 0.35 -15.79
C THR A 29 -23.52 -0.23 -17.19
N ASP A 30 -24.57 -0.26 -18.00
CA ASP A 30 -24.45 -0.77 -19.38
C ASP A 30 -23.47 0.08 -20.19
N ARG A 31 -23.68 1.41 -20.20
CA ARG A 31 -22.84 2.36 -20.93
C ARG A 31 -22.69 3.67 -20.16
N VAL A 32 -21.48 4.22 -20.17
CA VAL A 32 -21.20 5.55 -19.60
C VAL A 32 -21.45 6.60 -20.67
N MET A 33 -22.38 7.53 -20.41
CA MET A 33 -22.77 8.62 -21.31
C MET A 33 -22.85 9.93 -20.53
N ASP A 34 -22.53 11.04 -21.16
CA ASP A 34 -22.36 12.35 -20.56
C ASP A 34 -23.67 13.12 -20.25
N THR A 35 -24.76 12.82 -20.93
CA THR A 35 -25.98 13.66 -20.90
C THR A 35 -27.17 13.04 -20.19
N HIS A 36 -27.04 11.83 -19.62
CA HIS A 36 -28.14 11.07 -19.04
C HIS A 36 -27.85 10.63 -17.61
N LYS A 37 -28.92 10.45 -16.81
CA LYS A 37 -28.78 9.77 -15.51
C LYS A 37 -28.41 8.30 -15.77
N LEU A 38 -27.22 7.91 -15.32
CA LEU A 38 -26.76 6.53 -15.42
C LEU A 38 -27.37 5.72 -14.26
N ARG A 39 -28.07 4.65 -14.58
CA ARG A 39 -28.60 3.72 -13.60
C ARG A 39 -27.62 2.58 -13.43
N CYS A 40 -27.07 2.49 -12.23
CA CYS A 40 -26.07 1.49 -11.88
C CYS A 40 -26.72 0.30 -11.17
N THR A 41 -26.00 -0.81 -11.11
CA THR A 41 -26.31 -1.96 -10.26
C THR A 41 -26.13 -1.61 -8.78
N ALA A 42 -26.52 -2.50 -7.88
CA ALA A 42 -26.19 -2.35 -6.45
C ALA A 42 -24.69 -2.17 -6.26
N ALA A 43 -24.32 -1.23 -5.40
CA ALA A 43 -22.91 -0.97 -5.11
C ALA A 43 -22.34 -2.06 -4.19
N ASN A 44 -21.08 -2.46 -4.46
CA ASN A 44 -20.28 -3.22 -3.51
C ASN A 44 -19.35 -2.26 -2.79
N LEU A 45 -19.27 -2.39 -1.47
CA LEU A 45 -18.45 -1.56 -0.59
C LEU A 45 -17.28 -2.38 -0.07
N HIS A 46 -16.08 -1.84 -0.17
CA HIS A 46 -14.87 -2.48 0.34
C HIS A 46 -14.00 -1.48 1.10
N PRO A 47 -13.31 -1.91 2.16
CA PRO A 47 -12.27 -1.09 2.77
C PRO A 47 -11.11 -0.97 1.78
N GLY A 48 -10.67 0.27 1.52
CA GLY A 48 -9.65 0.59 0.53
C GLY A 48 -8.53 1.45 1.09
N GLY A 49 -7.49 1.55 0.28
CA GLY A 49 -6.22 2.19 0.60
C GLY A 49 -5.07 1.18 0.59
N GLY A 50 -3.89 1.61 0.09
CA GLY A 50 -2.81 0.68 -0.23
C GLY A 50 -2.42 -0.23 0.94
N GLY A 51 -2.04 0.33 2.09
CA GLY A 51 -1.66 -0.46 3.27
C GLY A 51 -2.80 -1.33 3.82
N ILE A 52 -4.06 -0.87 3.75
CA ILE A 52 -5.23 -1.68 4.11
C ILE A 52 -5.34 -2.89 3.18
N ASN A 53 -5.19 -2.70 1.88
CA ASN A 53 -5.22 -3.80 0.91
C ASN A 53 -4.07 -4.78 1.14
N VAL A 54 -2.86 -4.29 1.44
CA VAL A 54 -1.72 -5.13 1.84
C VAL A 54 -2.07 -5.98 3.07
N ALA A 55 -2.61 -5.36 4.13
CA ALA A 55 -3.00 -6.08 5.36
C ALA A 55 -4.06 -7.15 5.10
N ARG A 56 -5.07 -6.85 4.29
CA ARG A 56 -6.11 -7.81 3.88
C ARG A 56 -5.53 -9.02 3.16
N VAL A 57 -4.56 -8.82 2.28
CA VAL A 57 -3.85 -9.92 1.58
C VAL A 57 -3.03 -10.74 2.56
N VAL A 58 -2.21 -10.09 3.40
CA VAL A 58 -1.42 -10.78 4.43
C VAL A 58 -2.31 -11.61 5.34
N HIS A 59 -3.42 -11.03 5.81
CA HIS A 59 -4.39 -11.72 6.68
C HIS A 59 -5.00 -12.95 5.99
N ARG A 60 -5.43 -12.82 4.72
CA ARG A 60 -5.98 -13.95 3.93
C ARG A 60 -4.96 -15.07 3.70
N LEU A 61 -3.67 -14.75 3.66
CA LEU A 61 -2.58 -15.73 3.59
C LEU A 61 -2.22 -16.33 4.96
N GLY A 62 -2.95 -15.96 6.03
CA GLY A 62 -2.71 -16.45 7.39
C GLY A 62 -1.52 -15.81 8.09
N GLY A 63 -1.06 -14.63 7.62
CA GLY A 63 0.03 -13.89 8.23
C GLY A 63 -0.44 -13.02 9.40
N ASP A 64 0.51 -12.71 10.30
CA ASP A 64 0.29 -11.79 11.41
C ASP A 64 0.52 -10.36 10.95
N CYS A 65 -0.54 -9.55 10.92
CA CYS A 65 -0.49 -8.16 10.47
C CYS A 65 -1.43 -7.26 11.27
N LEU A 66 -1.06 -5.99 11.36
CA LEU A 66 -1.89 -4.92 11.90
C LEU A 66 -1.98 -3.79 10.88
N ALA A 67 -3.18 -3.37 10.52
CA ALA A 67 -3.40 -2.20 9.67
C ALA A 67 -3.57 -0.95 10.52
N MET A 68 -2.74 0.08 10.36
CA MET A 68 -2.88 1.39 11.01
C MET A 68 -3.29 2.42 9.97
N PHE A 69 -4.33 3.21 10.29
CA PHE A 69 -4.81 4.27 9.40
C PHE A 69 -5.60 5.35 10.14
N PRO A 70 -5.59 6.62 9.68
CA PRO A 70 -6.48 7.65 10.15
C PRO A 70 -7.90 7.41 9.64
N VAL A 71 -8.91 7.75 10.45
CA VAL A 71 -10.31 7.53 10.13
C VAL A 71 -11.20 8.60 10.77
N GLY A 72 -12.18 9.11 10.01
CA GLY A 72 -13.13 10.09 10.53
C GLY A 72 -14.50 10.00 9.85
N GLY A 73 -15.51 10.50 10.52
CA GLY A 73 -16.89 10.58 10.05
C GLY A 73 -17.60 9.23 9.90
N VAL A 74 -18.75 9.27 9.23
CA VAL A 74 -19.62 8.08 9.02
C VAL A 74 -18.96 7.08 8.04
N THR A 75 -18.32 7.60 6.99
CA THR A 75 -17.59 6.77 6.02
C THR A 75 -16.46 6.01 6.71
N GLY A 76 -15.76 6.66 7.64
CA GLY A 76 -14.70 6.01 8.42
C GLY A 76 -15.23 4.91 9.35
N GLN A 77 -16.40 5.11 9.96
CA GLN A 77 -17.06 4.08 10.78
C GLN A 77 -17.44 2.85 9.92
N LEU A 78 -17.97 3.08 8.71
CA LEU A 78 -18.32 2.00 7.80
C LEU A 78 -17.08 1.23 7.34
N LEU A 79 -15.97 1.94 7.03
CA LEU A 79 -14.71 1.31 6.68
C LEU A 79 -14.20 0.40 7.80
N GLN A 80 -14.25 0.85 9.05
CA GLN A 80 -13.87 0.04 10.22
C GLN A 80 -14.78 -1.19 10.36
N GLN A 81 -16.10 -1.03 10.19
CA GLN A 81 -17.04 -2.15 10.25
C GLN A 81 -16.71 -3.21 9.22
N LEU A 82 -16.43 -2.83 7.97
CA LEU A 82 -16.05 -3.77 6.92
C LEU A 82 -14.75 -4.53 7.25
N LEU A 83 -13.75 -3.87 7.85
CA LEU A 83 -12.53 -4.53 8.30
C LEU A 83 -12.78 -5.49 9.48
N MET A 84 -13.69 -5.14 10.40
CA MET A 84 -14.12 -6.06 11.47
C MET A 84 -14.84 -7.30 10.91
N GLU A 85 -15.70 -7.11 9.92
CA GLU A 85 -16.38 -8.23 9.23
C GLU A 85 -15.38 -9.15 8.51
N GLU A 86 -14.33 -8.60 7.91
CA GLU A 86 -13.22 -9.36 7.32
C GLU A 86 -12.22 -9.91 8.37
N GLN A 87 -12.41 -9.59 9.66
CA GLN A 87 -11.55 -9.96 10.79
C GLN A 87 -10.08 -9.51 10.63
N VAL A 88 -9.84 -8.42 9.89
CA VAL A 88 -8.50 -7.85 9.72
C VAL A 88 -8.12 -7.04 10.96
N PRO A 89 -7.03 -7.39 11.66
CA PRO A 89 -6.55 -6.62 12.82
C PRO A 89 -6.19 -5.20 12.38
N HIS A 90 -6.72 -4.21 13.11
CA HIS A 90 -6.46 -2.81 12.75
C HIS A 90 -6.43 -1.89 13.97
N HIS A 91 -5.74 -0.77 13.81
CA HIS A 91 -5.71 0.35 14.75
C HIS A 91 -6.04 1.64 14.02
N CYS A 92 -6.99 2.39 14.57
CA CYS A 92 -7.46 3.63 13.97
C CYS A 92 -6.99 4.85 14.75
N ILE A 93 -6.46 5.84 14.03
CA ILE A 93 -6.23 7.19 14.56
C ILE A 93 -7.43 8.03 14.16
N HIS A 94 -8.21 8.49 15.15
CA HIS A 94 -9.39 9.30 14.86
C HIS A 94 -8.99 10.71 14.44
N ILE A 95 -9.56 11.17 13.33
CA ILE A 95 -9.38 12.50 12.76
C ILE A 95 -10.74 13.23 12.65
N VAL A 96 -10.70 14.55 12.52
CA VAL A 96 -11.90 15.39 12.37
C VAL A 96 -12.51 15.27 10.97
N GLY A 97 -11.64 15.17 9.95
CA GLY A 97 -12.07 15.13 8.55
C GLY A 97 -12.75 13.79 8.20
N GLU A 98 -13.72 13.84 7.28
CA GLU A 98 -14.44 12.66 6.79
C GLU A 98 -13.50 11.77 5.95
N THR A 99 -13.47 10.48 6.22
CA THR A 99 -12.78 9.50 5.35
C THR A 99 -13.38 9.56 3.95
N ARG A 100 -12.53 9.64 2.93
CA ARG A 100 -12.96 9.75 1.53
C ARG A 100 -13.63 8.49 1.00
N GLU A 101 -14.38 8.66 -0.06
CA GLU A 101 -14.85 7.57 -0.92
C GLU A 101 -14.03 7.54 -2.21
N SER A 102 -13.95 6.38 -2.84
CA SER A 102 -13.38 6.17 -4.16
C SER A 102 -14.37 5.36 -4.99
N PHE A 103 -14.78 5.89 -6.13
CA PHE A 103 -15.81 5.26 -6.96
C PHE A 103 -15.19 4.58 -8.17
N SER A 104 -15.61 3.35 -8.44
CA SER A 104 -15.34 2.67 -9.70
C SER A 104 -16.63 2.22 -10.38
N VAL A 105 -16.76 2.54 -11.64
CA VAL A 105 -17.93 2.18 -12.46
C VAL A 105 -17.44 1.37 -13.64
N ARG A 106 -17.89 0.11 -13.72
CA ARG A 106 -17.63 -0.74 -14.88
C ARG A 106 -18.68 -0.54 -15.94
N GLU A 107 -18.26 -0.22 -17.15
CA GLU A 107 -19.09 -0.21 -18.34
C GLU A 107 -19.19 -1.63 -18.88
N SER A 108 -20.37 -2.25 -18.77
CA SER A 108 -20.56 -3.67 -19.12
C SER A 108 -20.44 -3.93 -20.61
N SER A 109 -20.85 -2.97 -21.45
CA SER A 109 -20.83 -3.11 -22.92
C SER A 109 -19.41 -3.10 -23.50
N THR A 110 -18.45 -2.44 -22.86
CA THR A 110 -17.07 -2.32 -23.37
C THR A 110 -16.02 -2.99 -22.46
N GLY A 111 -16.41 -3.30 -21.21
CA GLY A 111 -15.50 -3.79 -20.19
C GLY A 111 -14.55 -2.74 -19.62
N ARG A 112 -14.75 -1.45 -19.93
CA ARG A 112 -13.93 -0.35 -19.39
C ARG A 112 -14.28 -0.07 -17.95
N ASP A 113 -13.26 0.29 -17.15
CA ASP A 113 -13.44 0.76 -15.79
C ASP A 113 -13.18 2.27 -15.72
N PHE A 114 -14.13 2.99 -15.12
CA PHE A 114 -14.02 4.42 -14.82
C PHE A 114 -13.80 4.58 -13.32
N ARG A 115 -12.70 5.19 -12.96
CA ARG A 115 -12.32 5.38 -11.56
C ARG A 115 -12.27 6.85 -11.18
N PHE A 116 -13.02 7.21 -10.14
CA PHE A 116 -13.09 8.55 -9.58
C PHE A 116 -12.49 8.53 -8.18
N VAL A 117 -11.30 9.10 -8.05
CA VAL A 117 -10.57 9.12 -6.78
C VAL A 117 -10.69 10.52 -6.19
N LEU A 118 -11.39 10.63 -5.07
CA LEU A 118 -11.51 11.90 -4.35
C LEU A 118 -10.22 12.16 -3.56
N PRO A 119 -9.88 13.46 -3.32
CA PRO A 119 -8.83 13.79 -2.36
C PRO A 119 -9.26 13.31 -0.97
N GLY A 120 -8.29 13.03 -0.10
CA GLY A 120 -8.59 12.75 1.30
C GLY A 120 -8.99 14.01 2.07
N PRO A 121 -9.34 13.87 3.35
CA PRO A 121 -9.55 15.01 4.23
C PRO A 121 -8.24 15.80 4.43
N ASP A 122 -8.37 17.10 4.69
CA ASP A 122 -7.24 17.91 5.09
C ASP A 122 -6.85 17.58 6.54
N MET A 123 -5.71 16.95 6.73
CA MET A 123 -5.22 16.53 8.05
C MET A 123 -4.40 17.64 8.70
N VAL A 124 -4.76 17.98 9.93
CA VAL A 124 -3.98 18.92 10.74
C VAL A 124 -2.76 18.25 11.37
N GLN A 125 -1.75 19.06 11.72
CA GLN A 125 -0.49 18.56 12.26
C GLN A 125 -0.64 17.57 13.44
N PRO A 126 -1.46 17.80 14.46
CA PRO A 126 -1.61 16.84 15.56
C PRO A 126 -2.15 15.46 15.12
N GLU A 127 -2.93 15.40 14.04
CA GLU A 127 -3.51 14.14 13.56
C GLU A 127 -2.47 13.26 12.87
N TRP A 128 -1.66 13.82 11.97
CA TRP A 128 -0.61 13.01 11.34
C TRP A 128 0.57 12.74 12.28
N GLU A 129 0.88 13.65 13.23
CA GLU A 129 1.86 13.38 14.28
C GLU A 129 1.42 12.25 15.21
N ALA A 130 0.12 12.10 15.48
CA ALA A 130 -0.40 10.96 16.23
C ALA A 130 -0.11 9.61 15.53
N CYS A 131 -0.12 9.59 14.19
CA CYS A 131 0.27 8.40 13.43
C CYS A 131 1.76 8.04 13.64
N LEU A 132 2.64 9.05 13.62
CA LEU A 132 4.08 8.84 13.92
C LEU A 132 4.28 8.37 15.35
N ALA A 133 3.62 9.04 16.30
CA ALA A 133 3.70 8.72 17.73
C ALA A 133 3.25 7.29 18.04
N TYR A 134 2.18 6.82 17.39
CA TYR A 134 1.71 5.45 17.53
C TYR A 134 2.80 4.44 17.14
N VAL A 135 3.43 4.62 15.98
CA VAL A 135 4.49 3.72 15.49
C VAL A 135 5.70 3.75 16.43
N GLY A 136 6.09 4.93 16.89
CA GLY A 136 7.22 5.09 17.81
C GLY A 136 6.99 4.53 19.22
N ALA A 137 5.73 4.41 19.64
CA ALA A 137 5.32 3.91 20.96
C ALA A 137 4.97 2.41 20.99
N LEU A 138 5.11 1.70 19.87
CA LEU A 138 4.83 0.26 19.85
C LEU A 138 5.72 -0.49 20.82
N PRO A 139 5.17 -1.31 21.72
CA PRO A 139 5.96 -2.05 22.72
C PRO A 139 6.93 -3.06 22.09
N THR A 140 6.55 -3.57 20.91
CA THR A 140 7.39 -4.45 20.08
C THR A 140 7.38 -3.88 18.66
N PRO A 141 8.51 -3.38 18.17
CA PRO A 141 8.61 -2.90 16.79
C PRO A 141 8.33 -4.05 15.79
N PRO A 142 7.60 -3.78 14.71
CA PRO A 142 7.33 -4.79 13.69
C PRO A 142 8.61 -5.15 12.93
N ARG A 143 8.69 -6.38 12.41
CA ARG A 143 9.76 -6.77 11.49
C ARG A 143 9.67 -6.03 10.15
N TYR A 144 8.44 -5.83 9.65
CA TYR A 144 8.16 -5.08 8.44
C TYR A 144 7.17 -3.95 8.72
N LEU A 145 7.54 -2.73 8.31
CA LEU A 145 6.66 -1.57 8.25
C LEU A 145 6.36 -1.28 6.77
N VAL A 146 5.12 -1.46 6.36
CA VAL A 146 4.68 -1.21 4.98
C VAL A 146 3.89 0.08 4.92
N VAL A 147 4.41 1.09 4.24
CA VAL A 147 3.71 2.36 3.98
C VAL A 147 3.22 2.35 2.55
N SER A 148 1.90 2.25 2.35
CA SER A 148 1.33 2.14 1.01
C SER A 148 0.13 3.03 0.80
N GLY A 149 0.08 3.68 -0.36
CA GLY A 149 -0.93 4.61 -0.80
C GLY A 149 -0.46 6.07 -0.82
N SER A 150 -1.37 6.98 -1.20
CA SER A 150 -1.11 8.43 -1.25
C SER A 150 -1.16 9.07 0.13
N LEU A 151 -0.58 10.26 0.24
CA LEU A 151 -0.78 11.13 1.39
C LEU A 151 -2.01 12.02 1.16
N PRO A 152 -2.84 12.28 2.19
CA PRO A 152 -3.92 13.24 2.10
C PRO A 152 -3.40 14.69 2.20
N PRO A 153 -4.19 15.70 1.82
CA PRO A 153 -3.87 17.10 2.04
C PRO A 153 -3.49 17.38 3.51
N GLY A 154 -2.58 18.34 3.74
CA GLY A 154 -2.10 18.71 5.07
C GLY A 154 -1.00 17.82 5.65
N VAL A 155 -0.81 16.61 5.14
CA VAL A 155 0.32 15.74 5.51
C VAL A 155 1.57 16.14 4.72
N PRO A 156 2.71 16.38 5.39
CA PRO A 156 3.94 16.79 4.70
C PRO A 156 4.46 15.68 3.76
N THR A 157 5.04 16.07 2.64
CA THR A 157 5.54 15.13 1.61
C THR A 157 6.63 14.20 2.12
N ASP A 158 7.37 14.59 3.16
CA ASP A 158 8.41 13.79 3.82
C ASP A 158 7.86 12.86 4.93
N PHE A 159 6.54 12.74 5.06
CA PHE A 159 5.91 11.90 6.09
C PHE A 159 6.41 10.46 6.06
N CYS A 160 6.55 9.85 4.88
CA CYS A 160 7.05 8.47 4.76
C CYS A 160 8.49 8.34 5.26
N ALA A 161 9.33 9.34 5.00
CA ALA A 161 10.70 9.40 5.52
C ALA A 161 10.71 9.52 7.05
N ARG A 162 9.94 10.43 7.62
CA ARG A 162 9.79 10.58 9.10
C ARG A 162 9.28 9.31 9.74
N LEU A 163 8.33 8.64 9.12
CA LEU A 163 7.79 7.38 9.64
C LEU A 163 8.87 6.28 9.64
N ALA A 164 9.69 6.22 8.57
CA ALA A 164 10.83 5.33 8.49
C ALA A 164 11.85 5.61 9.60
N GLU A 165 12.20 6.86 9.81
CA GLU A 165 13.12 7.28 10.89
C GLU A 165 12.60 6.89 12.28
N VAL A 166 11.31 7.14 12.56
CA VAL A 166 10.66 6.77 13.82
C VAL A 166 10.72 5.26 14.04
N ALA A 167 10.37 4.47 13.02
CA ALA A 167 10.40 3.00 13.10
C ALA A 167 11.82 2.46 13.29
N GLN A 168 12.81 3.03 12.58
CA GLN A 168 14.20 2.66 12.71
C GLN A 168 14.75 2.99 14.12
N ALA A 169 14.42 4.17 14.64
CA ALA A 169 14.82 4.56 16.00
C ALA A 169 14.21 3.62 17.05
N ALA A 170 12.90 3.34 16.97
CA ALA A 170 12.21 2.45 17.91
C ALA A 170 12.75 1.01 17.87
N SER A 171 13.10 0.51 16.69
CA SER A 171 13.59 -0.85 16.47
C SER A 171 15.11 -1.01 16.56
N LYS A 172 15.86 0.07 16.81
CA LYS A 172 17.33 0.10 16.73
C LYS A 172 17.87 -0.42 15.39
N GLY A 173 17.17 -0.09 14.31
CA GLY A 173 17.54 -0.44 12.94
C GLY A 173 17.06 -1.82 12.46
N SER A 174 16.25 -2.55 13.23
CA SER A 174 15.83 -3.91 12.85
C SER A 174 14.56 -3.95 11.99
N THR A 175 13.70 -2.91 12.00
CA THR A 175 12.50 -2.85 11.19
C THR A 175 12.86 -2.61 9.71
N ARG A 176 12.35 -3.43 8.82
CA ARG A 176 12.48 -3.29 7.37
C ARG A 176 11.34 -2.44 6.82
N VAL A 177 11.66 -1.24 6.33
CA VAL A 177 10.67 -0.31 5.80
C VAL A 177 10.41 -0.59 4.33
N VAL A 178 9.15 -0.77 3.99
CA VAL A 178 8.65 -1.06 2.62
C VAL A 178 7.75 0.08 2.19
N VAL A 179 8.01 0.65 1.02
CA VAL A 179 7.27 1.83 0.53
C VAL A 179 6.65 1.55 -0.84
N ASP A 180 5.36 1.84 -0.93
CA ASP A 180 4.58 1.84 -2.17
C ASP A 180 3.73 3.11 -2.23
N THR A 181 4.32 4.20 -2.68
CA THR A 181 3.71 5.51 -2.85
C THR A 181 4.20 6.17 -4.13
N SER A 182 3.80 7.39 -4.40
CA SER A 182 4.13 8.08 -5.66
C SER A 182 4.52 9.54 -5.44
N GLY A 183 5.05 10.17 -6.49
CA GLY A 183 5.35 11.61 -6.52
C GLY A 183 6.38 12.03 -5.47
N ALA A 184 6.20 13.21 -4.88
CA ALA A 184 7.15 13.80 -3.92
C ALA A 184 7.33 12.93 -2.66
N ALA A 185 6.29 12.20 -2.23
CA ALA A 185 6.39 11.31 -1.08
C ALA A 185 7.32 10.11 -1.35
N LEU A 186 7.31 9.59 -2.58
CA LEU A 186 8.22 8.52 -3.00
C LEU A 186 9.67 9.03 -3.02
N VAL A 187 9.92 10.21 -3.59
CA VAL A 187 11.26 10.83 -3.61
C VAL A 187 11.79 10.98 -2.19
N ALA A 188 11.03 11.61 -1.30
CA ALA A 188 11.46 11.83 0.09
C ALA A 188 11.72 10.51 0.84
N ALA A 189 10.92 9.47 0.61
CA ALA A 189 11.15 8.16 1.22
C ALA A 189 12.44 7.49 0.72
N LEU A 190 12.74 7.62 -0.57
CA LEU A 190 13.98 7.12 -1.17
C LEU A 190 15.22 7.88 -0.68
N ASP A 191 15.12 9.19 -0.51
CA ASP A 191 16.21 10.02 0.03
C ASP A 191 16.56 9.61 1.48
N ALA A 192 15.59 9.14 2.25
CA ALA A 192 15.82 8.62 3.61
C ALA A 192 16.39 7.18 3.63
N GLY A 193 16.30 6.45 2.52
CA GLY A 193 16.70 5.06 2.39
C GLY A 193 15.67 4.08 2.97
N VAL A 194 15.26 3.11 2.16
CA VAL A 194 14.27 2.10 2.54
C VAL A 194 14.77 0.68 2.26
N TYR A 195 14.17 -0.32 2.90
CA TYR A 195 14.49 -1.71 2.60
C TYR A 195 13.97 -2.12 1.22
N LEU A 196 12.69 -1.87 0.94
CA LEU A 196 12.07 -2.24 -0.32
C LEU A 196 11.19 -1.11 -0.85
N VAL A 197 11.30 -0.82 -2.14
CA VAL A 197 10.40 0.08 -2.85
C VAL A 197 9.74 -0.64 -4.02
N LYS A 198 8.43 -0.38 -4.25
CA LYS A 198 7.71 -0.94 -5.39
C LYS A 198 7.22 0.15 -6.35
N PRO A 199 8.06 0.71 -7.20
CA PRO A 199 7.61 1.62 -8.24
C PRO A 199 6.91 0.87 -9.39
N SER A 200 5.99 1.54 -10.06
CA SER A 200 5.61 1.22 -11.42
C SER A 200 6.68 1.74 -12.40
N LEU A 201 6.66 1.24 -13.64
CA LEU A 201 7.56 1.76 -14.68
C LEU A 201 7.38 3.27 -14.92
N ARG A 202 6.14 3.78 -14.77
CA ARG A 202 5.86 5.20 -14.87
C ARG A 202 6.55 5.97 -13.73
N GLU A 203 6.40 5.52 -12.50
CA GLU A 203 7.04 6.15 -11.33
C GLU A 203 8.56 6.10 -11.42
N LEU A 204 9.14 5.00 -11.91
CA LEU A 204 10.58 4.90 -12.13
C LEU A 204 11.06 5.90 -13.21
N ARG A 205 10.26 6.11 -14.27
CA ARG A 205 10.52 7.16 -15.26
C ARG A 205 10.47 8.56 -14.66
N ASP A 206 9.44 8.83 -13.85
CA ASP A 206 9.26 10.11 -13.17
C ASP A 206 10.42 10.39 -12.20
N LEU A 207 10.88 9.38 -11.43
CA LEU A 207 12.02 9.47 -10.52
C LEU A 207 13.33 9.77 -11.24
N THR A 208 13.59 9.12 -12.37
CA THR A 208 14.89 9.21 -13.07
C THR A 208 14.92 10.27 -14.15
N GLY A 209 13.77 10.82 -14.57
CA GLY A 209 13.65 11.72 -15.72
C GLY A 209 13.99 11.05 -17.06
N ARG A 210 14.08 9.70 -17.11
CA ARG A 210 14.47 8.89 -18.28
C ARG A 210 13.26 8.21 -18.91
N THR A 211 13.28 8.01 -20.22
CA THR A 211 12.20 7.33 -20.96
C THR A 211 12.08 5.84 -20.67
N LEU A 212 13.18 5.17 -20.34
CA LEU A 212 13.27 3.76 -19.94
C LEU A 212 12.46 2.83 -20.86
N THR A 213 13.00 2.51 -22.03
CA THR A 213 12.29 1.79 -23.10
C THR A 213 12.64 0.30 -23.16
N SER A 214 13.71 -0.13 -22.50
CA SER A 214 14.20 -1.51 -22.51
C SER A 214 14.38 -2.08 -21.10
N GLU A 215 14.36 -3.41 -20.99
CA GLU A 215 14.60 -4.09 -19.71
C GLU A 215 15.99 -3.79 -19.14
N THR A 216 17.00 -3.61 -20.00
CA THR A 216 18.34 -3.20 -19.58
C THR A 216 18.31 -1.84 -18.90
N GLU A 217 17.62 -0.85 -19.50
CA GLU A 217 17.47 0.49 -18.91
C GLU A 217 16.68 0.45 -17.59
N TRP A 218 15.66 -0.40 -17.49
CA TRP A 218 14.89 -0.58 -16.25
C TRP A 218 15.76 -1.12 -15.11
N ARG A 219 16.59 -2.14 -15.45
CA ARG A 219 17.53 -2.74 -14.50
C ARG A 219 18.58 -1.73 -14.04
N GLU A 220 19.19 -1.01 -14.97
CA GLU A 220 20.18 0.02 -14.66
C GLU A 220 19.60 1.12 -13.76
N ALA A 221 18.39 1.60 -14.06
CA ALA A 221 17.71 2.61 -13.27
C ALA A 221 17.41 2.10 -11.84
N ALA A 222 16.91 0.87 -11.71
CA ALA A 222 16.68 0.25 -10.40
C ALA A 222 17.99 0.02 -9.62
N GLN A 223 19.07 -0.43 -10.30
CA GLN A 223 20.38 -0.59 -9.68
C GLN A 223 20.97 0.75 -9.22
N GLN A 224 20.71 1.83 -9.95
CA GLN A 224 21.16 3.17 -9.55
C GLN A 224 20.56 3.55 -8.18
N LEU A 225 19.24 3.37 -7.97
CA LEU A 225 18.61 3.64 -6.67
C LEU A 225 19.26 2.83 -5.53
N ILE A 226 19.67 1.59 -5.81
CA ILE A 226 20.34 0.72 -4.84
C ILE A 226 21.76 1.21 -4.55
N HIS A 227 22.54 1.54 -5.56
CA HIS A 227 23.91 2.04 -5.41
C HIS A 227 23.97 3.39 -4.68
N GLU A 228 22.95 4.22 -4.85
CA GLU A 228 22.79 5.50 -4.14
C GLU A 228 22.30 5.30 -2.68
N GLY A 229 22.03 4.07 -2.26
CA GLY A 229 21.55 3.74 -0.91
C GLY A 229 20.08 4.08 -0.66
N GLN A 230 19.33 4.42 -1.70
CA GLN A 230 17.93 4.81 -1.62
C GLN A 230 17.00 3.61 -1.32
N ALA A 231 17.37 2.42 -1.81
CA ALA A 231 16.67 1.18 -1.50
C ALA A 231 17.65 -0.01 -1.48
N GLN A 232 17.32 -1.07 -0.72
CA GLN A 232 18.05 -2.35 -0.80
C GLN A 232 17.45 -3.28 -1.85
N VAL A 233 16.13 -3.19 -2.06
CA VAL A 233 15.37 -4.00 -3.00
C VAL A 233 14.43 -3.08 -3.81
N VAL A 234 14.46 -3.20 -5.13
CA VAL A 234 13.50 -2.54 -6.03
C VAL A 234 12.63 -3.60 -6.68
N ALA A 235 11.33 -3.56 -6.43
CA ALA A 235 10.33 -4.45 -7.04
C ALA A 235 9.53 -3.65 -8.09
N LEU A 236 10.06 -3.55 -9.31
CA LEU A 236 9.47 -2.77 -10.40
C LEU A 236 8.28 -3.51 -11.00
N SER A 237 7.08 -2.91 -10.92
CA SER A 237 5.89 -3.44 -11.56
C SER A 237 5.76 -2.94 -13.01
N LEU A 238 5.43 -3.86 -13.93
CA LEU A 238 5.35 -3.63 -15.37
C LEU A 238 3.93 -3.89 -15.92
N GLY A 239 2.92 -3.89 -15.06
CA GLY A 239 1.55 -4.19 -15.44
C GLY A 239 1.39 -5.61 -15.99
N GLU A 240 0.77 -5.74 -17.16
CA GLU A 240 0.57 -7.04 -17.83
C GLU A 240 1.87 -7.74 -18.23
N ASP A 241 2.96 -7.00 -18.38
CA ASP A 241 4.29 -7.55 -18.66
C ASP A 241 4.92 -8.24 -17.44
N GLY A 242 4.35 -8.08 -16.25
CA GLY A 242 4.80 -8.72 -15.00
C GLY A 242 5.64 -7.81 -14.11
N ALA A 243 6.83 -8.24 -13.66
CA ALA A 243 7.66 -7.44 -12.76
C ALA A 243 9.15 -7.79 -12.88
N LEU A 244 9.99 -6.88 -12.34
CA LEU A 244 11.42 -7.04 -12.22
C LEU A 244 11.83 -6.79 -10.77
N LEU A 245 12.48 -7.73 -10.11
CA LEU A 245 13.08 -7.57 -8.79
C LEU A 245 14.57 -7.34 -8.95
N VAL A 246 15.10 -6.28 -8.34
CA VAL A 246 16.52 -5.92 -8.40
C VAL A 246 17.07 -5.74 -6.98
N THR A 247 18.25 -6.30 -6.74
CA THR A 247 19.07 -6.10 -5.55
C THR A 247 20.49 -5.70 -5.98
N ALA A 248 21.39 -5.51 -5.02
CA ALA A 248 22.79 -5.24 -5.34
C ALA A 248 23.44 -6.37 -6.17
N ASP A 249 23.05 -7.62 -5.90
CA ASP A 249 23.74 -8.80 -6.42
C ASP A 249 22.98 -9.50 -7.55
N GLN A 250 21.67 -9.26 -7.69
CA GLN A 250 20.83 -10.01 -8.64
C GLN A 250 19.68 -9.19 -9.22
N ALA A 251 19.21 -9.64 -10.39
CA ALA A 251 17.98 -9.17 -11.00
C ALA A 251 17.15 -10.36 -11.48
N LEU A 252 15.90 -10.43 -11.03
CA LEU A 252 14.95 -11.50 -11.37
C LEU A 252 13.81 -10.92 -12.19
N ARG A 253 13.52 -11.53 -13.33
CA ARG A 253 12.42 -11.14 -14.21
C ARG A 253 11.28 -12.17 -14.13
N ALA A 254 10.08 -11.72 -13.78
CA ALA A 254 8.88 -12.53 -13.88
C ALA A 254 7.97 -11.97 -14.99
N LYS A 255 7.52 -12.84 -15.87
CA LYS A 255 6.52 -12.49 -16.89
C LYS A 255 5.14 -12.37 -16.23
N GLY A 256 4.27 -11.56 -16.82
CA GLY A 256 2.89 -11.47 -16.40
C GLY A 256 2.18 -12.82 -16.46
N VAL A 257 1.34 -13.09 -15.49
CA VAL A 257 0.52 -14.30 -15.47
C VAL A 257 -0.73 -14.06 -16.31
N ALA A 258 -0.97 -14.93 -17.29
CA ALA A 258 -2.15 -14.83 -18.12
C ALA A 258 -3.40 -15.25 -17.31
N VAL A 259 -4.14 -14.28 -16.80
CA VAL A 259 -5.38 -14.46 -16.05
C VAL A 259 -6.52 -13.67 -16.69
N LYS A 260 -7.76 -14.11 -16.45
CA LYS A 260 -8.92 -13.31 -16.81
C LYS A 260 -9.04 -12.17 -15.80
N VAL A 261 -8.58 -10.98 -16.19
CA VAL A 261 -8.61 -9.81 -15.32
C VAL A 261 -10.05 -9.42 -14.99
N ALA A 262 -10.42 -9.51 -13.74
CA ALA A 262 -11.70 -9.00 -13.23
C ALA A 262 -11.59 -7.50 -12.91
N SER A 263 -10.49 -7.08 -12.27
CA SER A 263 -10.12 -5.69 -11.99
C SER A 263 -8.61 -5.60 -11.84
N SER A 264 -8.02 -4.49 -12.24
CA SER A 264 -6.60 -4.19 -11.97
C SER A 264 -6.39 -3.41 -10.66
N ILE A 265 -7.49 -3.04 -9.98
CA ILE A 265 -7.45 -2.26 -8.75
C ILE A 265 -6.92 -3.15 -7.62
N GLY A 266 -5.90 -2.67 -6.90
CA GLY A 266 -5.31 -3.40 -5.79
C GLY A 266 -4.30 -4.50 -6.18
N ALA A 267 -4.06 -4.73 -7.48
CA ALA A 267 -3.06 -5.71 -7.92
C ALA A 267 -1.65 -5.39 -7.40
N GLY A 268 -1.26 -4.10 -7.38
CA GLY A 268 0.00 -3.64 -6.80
C GLY A 268 0.08 -3.86 -5.30
N ASP A 269 -1.00 -3.55 -4.58
CA ASP A 269 -1.10 -3.78 -3.13
C ASP A 269 -1.04 -5.28 -2.82
N SER A 270 -1.74 -6.10 -3.63
CA SER A 270 -1.71 -7.56 -3.51
C SER A 270 -0.32 -8.14 -3.76
N PHE A 271 0.40 -7.58 -4.75
CA PHE A 271 1.80 -7.95 -5.00
C PHE A 271 2.67 -7.66 -3.77
N VAL A 272 2.58 -6.46 -3.17
CA VAL A 272 3.31 -6.12 -1.95
C VAL A 272 2.89 -7.05 -0.80
N GLY A 273 1.60 -7.27 -0.61
CA GLY A 273 1.08 -8.15 0.44
C GLY A 273 1.63 -9.57 0.36
N GLY A 274 1.61 -10.17 -0.83
CA GLY A 274 2.17 -11.50 -1.06
C GLY A 274 3.68 -11.57 -0.85
N MET A 275 4.42 -10.54 -1.31
CA MET A 275 5.86 -10.45 -1.07
C MET A 275 6.20 -10.39 0.41
N ILE A 276 5.55 -9.46 1.14
CA ILE A 276 5.89 -9.22 2.54
C ILE A 276 5.44 -10.37 3.44
N TRP A 277 4.30 -10.98 3.12
CA TRP A 277 3.89 -12.22 3.78
C TRP A 277 4.96 -13.31 3.62
N ALA A 278 5.46 -13.56 2.41
CA ALA A 278 6.48 -14.58 2.17
C ALA A 278 7.80 -14.24 2.87
N LEU A 279 8.21 -12.96 2.85
CA LEU A 279 9.40 -12.48 3.57
C LEU A 279 9.27 -12.60 5.10
N SER A 280 8.05 -12.56 5.64
CA SER A 280 7.84 -12.80 7.07
C SER A 280 8.03 -14.29 7.44
N GLN A 281 7.83 -15.20 6.48
CA GLN A 281 8.02 -16.64 6.69
C GLN A 281 9.48 -17.08 6.44
N SER A 282 10.15 -16.45 5.48
CA SER A 282 11.55 -16.75 5.13
C SER A 282 12.21 -15.53 4.50
N ASP A 283 13.54 -15.41 4.60
CA ASP A 283 14.29 -14.31 3.97
C ASP A 283 14.61 -14.57 2.46
N ASP A 284 13.86 -15.49 1.81
CA ASP A 284 14.04 -15.83 0.40
C ASP A 284 13.31 -14.83 -0.50
N LEU A 285 14.08 -13.90 -1.09
CA LEU A 285 13.57 -12.87 -2.00
C LEU A 285 13.00 -13.43 -3.31
N GLU A 286 13.53 -14.53 -3.83
CA GLU A 286 13.00 -15.15 -5.05
C GLU A 286 11.62 -15.76 -4.78
N GLN A 287 11.48 -16.48 -3.65
CA GLN A 287 10.21 -17.02 -3.23
C GLN A 287 9.18 -15.89 -2.97
N ALA A 288 9.62 -14.84 -2.26
CA ALA A 288 8.77 -13.68 -2.00
C ALA A 288 8.29 -13.00 -3.29
N PHE A 289 9.16 -12.85 -4.27
CA PHE A 289 8.80 -12.30 -5.57
C PHE A 289 7.75 -13.16 -6.30
N ARG A 290 7.88 -14.50 -6.24
CA ARG A 290 6.87 -15.43 -6.79
C ARG A 290 5.52 -15.28 -6.10
N TYR A 291 5.49 -15.18 -4.77
CA TYR A 291 4.24 -14.94 -4.02
C TYR A 291 3.64 -13.58 -4.34
N GLY A 292 4.46 -12.54 -4.48
CA GLY A 292 4.01 -11.23 -4.94
C GLY A 292 3.33 -11.30 -6.30
N MET A 293 3.97 -11.96 -7.27
CA MET A 293 3.40 -12.15 -8.62
C MET A 293 2.09 -12.93 -8.59
N ALA A 294 2.02 -14.00 -7.82
CA ALA A 294 0.79 -14.81 -7.69
C ALA A 294 -0.35 -14.01 -7.05
N SER A 295 -0.07 -13.28 -5.97
CA SER A 295 -1.07 -12.47 -5.28
C SER A 295 -1.54 -11.29 -6.10
N GLY A 296 -0.65 -10.65 -6.89
CA GLY A 296 -1.02 -9.56 -7.80
C GLY A 296 -1.85 -10.00 -9.00
N ALA A 297 -1.82 -11.30 -9.34
CA ALA A 297 -2.60 -11.89 -10.43
C ALA A 297 -3.94 -12.50 -9.98
N ALA A 298 -4.16 -12.69 -8.67
CA ALA A 298 -5.37 -13.27 -8.09
C ALA A 298 -6.50 -12.25 -7.94
#